data_d7835d3feb25a717b77570cf8d88ff10
#
_entry.id   d7835d3feb25a717b77570cf8d88ff10
#
_cell.length_a   1.000
_cell.length_b   1.000
_cell.length_c   1.000
_cell.angle_alpha   90.00
_cell.angle_beta   90.00
_cell.angle_gamma   90.00
#
_symmetry.space_group_name_H-M   'P 1'
#
loop_
_entity.id
_entity.type
_entity.pdbx_description
1 polymer ?
#
loop_
_entity_poly.entity_id
_entity_poly.type
_entity_poly.pdbx_seq_one_letter_code
_entity_poly.pdbx_strand_id
1 'polypeptide(L)'
;MIRGLFLVLVALATAHAQERPVNLGNPSTLEDFQAGDQDREALQRATDLVAATHAVPGDWVADVGAGAGYYSMRLSRMVGPTGKVFAEDIWAPAFHWLALRVKLFDLPNVEVVKGDDDNPKLPANSLAAVLVVNSYHHFEKYQTMCEQILRSLKPGGRLVIADYSLPAYRQKSRAEQIKIDEIDPELLRAELTRSGYRVLTCEDPFVNRMPDAAFSYGPKEADLYLMIAERPSGPR
;
A
#
# COMPACT_ATOMS: atom_id res chain seq x y z
N MET A 1 37.19 53.36 -36.17
CA MET A 1 37.10 52.81 -34.81
C MET A 1 35.74 52.16 -34.64
N ILE A 2 35.69 50.85 -34.83
CA ILE A 2 34.44 50.02 -34.74
C ILE A 2 34.52 49.23 -33.44
N ARG A 3 33.69 49.57 -32.48
CA ARG A 3 33.56 48.84 -31.21
C ARG A 3 32.67 47.62 -31.45
N GLY A 4 33.28 46.43 -31.43
CA GLY A 4 32.54 45.16 -31.44
C GLY A 4 31.87 44.91 -30.10
N LEU A 5 30.55 44.72 -30.14
CA LEU A 5 29.75 44.29 -28.99
C LEU A 5 29.76 42.78 -28.92
N PHE A 6 30.48 42.22 -27.95
CA PHE A 6 30.44 40.81 -27.64
C PHE A 6 29.15 40.51 -26.85
N LEU A 7 28.20 39.85 -27.49
CA LEU A 7 27.03 39.30 -26.82
C LEU A 7 27.45 37.96 -26.19
N VAL A 8 27.56 37.94 -24.87
CA VAL A 8 27.72 36.69 -24.13
C VAL A 8 26.32 36.08 -23.99
N LEU A 9 26.05 35.05 -24.77
CA LEU A 9 24.88 34.18 -24.56
C LEU A 9 25.15 33.30 -23.34
N VAL A 10 24.57 33.67 -22.20
CA VAL A 10 24.48 32.75 -21.05
C VAL A 10 23.38 31.77 -21.38
N ALA A 11 23.74 30.56 -21.82
CA ALA A 11 22.83 29.45 -21.92
C ALA A 11 22.46 29.02 -20.49
N LEU A 12 21.29 29.42 -20.02
CA LEU A 12 20.64 28.80 -18.87
C LEU A 12 20.29 27.37 -19.24
N ALA A 13 21.19 26.45 -18.89
CA ALA A 13 20.86 25.04 -18.86
C ALA A 13 19.83 24.85 -17.73
N THR A 14 18.55 24.88 -18.08
CA THR A 14 17.52 24.31 -17.23
C THR A 14 17.79 22.82 -17.12
N ALA A 15 18.43 22.43 -16.02
CA ALA A 15 18.45 21.02 -15.63
C ALA A 15 17.00 20.59 -15.39
N HIS A 16 16.37 20.09 -16.43
CA HIS A 16 15.22 19.25 -16.25
C HIS A 16 15.73 18.06 -15.46
N ALA A 17 15.40 18.04 -14.17
CA ALA A 17 15.46 16.82 -13.40
C ALA A 17 14.62 15.82 -14.22
N GLN A 18 15.29 14.93 -14.91
CA GLN A 18 14.66 13.86 -15.64
C GLN A 18 13.90 13.08 -14.58
N GLU A 19 12.56 13.28 -14.53
CA GLU A 19 11.67 12.42 -13.78
C GLU A 19 12.06 11.00 -14.21
N ARG A 20 12.77 10.30 -13.35
CA ARG A 20 12.91 8.86 -13.55
C ARG A 20 11.48 8.35 -13.47
N PRO A 21 10.89 7.84 -14.55
CA PRO A 21 9.65 7.13 -14.40
C PRO A 21 9.91 6.11 -13.31
N VAL A 22 8.97 5.98 -12.38
CA VAL A 22 8.89 4.78 -11.57
C VAL A 22 8.71 3.69 -12.56
N ASN A 23 9.84 3.20 -12.98
CA ASN A 23 9.86 1.99 -13.71
C ASN A 23 9.51 0.92 -12.67
N LEU A 24 8.20 0.64 -12.51
CA LEU A 24 7.75 -0.69 -12.14
C LEU A 24 8.18 -1.65 -13.28
N GLY A 25 9.29 -1.31 -13.93
CA GLY A 25 9.89 -2.09 -14.96
C GLY A 25 10.17 -3.43 -14.37
N ASN A 26 9.67 -4.48 -14.99
CA ASN A 26 9.80 -5.87 -14.64
C ASN A 26 11.01 -6.13 -13.73
N PRO A 27 10.88 -6.05 -12.38
CA PRO A 27 11.99 -6.38 -11.52
C PRO A 27 12.38 -7.83 -11.80
N SER A 28 13.62 -8.05 -12.14
CA SER A 28 14.11 -9.37 -12.55
C SER A 28 15.25 -9.87 -11.65
N THR A 29 15.83 -8.97 -10.87
CA THR A 29 16.94 -9.24 -9.97
C THR A 29 16.63 -8.77 -8.56
N LEU A 30 17.49 -9.19 -7.61
CA LEU A 30 17.43 -8.72 -6.22
C LEU A 30 17.64 -7.21 -6.14
N GLU A 31 18.58 -6.68 -6.93
CA GLU A 31 18.90 -5.26 -7.01
C GLU A 31 17.71 -4.43 -7.51
N ASP A 32 16.94 -4.94 -8.50
CA ASP A 32 15.76 -4.25 -9.00
C ASP A 32 14.71 -4.07 -7.88
N PHE A 33 14.47 -5.12 -7.09
CA PHE A 33 13.56 -5.03 -5.95
C PHE A 33 14.07 -4.08 -4.86
N GLN A 34 15.36 -4.14 -4.56
CA GLN A 34 15.97 -3.26 -3.56
C GLN A 34 15.89 -1.79 -3.98
N ALA A 35 16.17 -1.51 -5.25
CA ALA A 35 16.05 -0.16 -5.80
C ALA A 35 14.61 0.37 -5.75
N GLY A 36 13.62 -0.47 -6.05
CA GLY A 36 12.21 -0.12 -5.95
C GLY A 36 11.70 0.06 -4.52
N ASP A 37 12.37 -0.55 -3.54
CA ASP A 37 11.99 -0.49 -2.13
C ASP A 37 12.69 0.65 -1.36
N GLN A 38 13.74 1.24 -1.95
CA GLN A 38 14.73 2.08 -1.26
C GLN A 38 14.13 3.20 -0.42
N ASP A 39 13.11 3.88 -0.94
CA ASP A 39 12.56 5.07 -0.29
C ASP A 39 11.29 4.80 0.53
N ARG A 40 10.77 3.55 0.51
CA ARG A 40 9.47 3.25 1.13
C ARG A 40 9.43 3.47 2.64
N GLU A 41 10.56 3.31 3.34
CA GLU A 41 10.61 3.59 4.78
C GLU A 41 10.38 5.08 5.06
N ALA A 42 11.07 5.95 4.35
CA ALA A 42 10.91 7.39 4.49
C ALA A 42 9.55 7.89 4.02
N LEU A 43 9.03 7.30 2.93
CA LEU A 43 7.80 7.74 2.27
C LEU A 43 6.52 7.21 2.89
N GLN A 44 6.59 6.06 3.57
CA GLN A 44 5.41 5.35 4.06
C GLN A 44 5.55 4.91 5.53
N ARG A 45 6.68 5.18 6.21
CA ARG A 45 6.94 4.65 7.55
C ARG A 45 6.63 3.15 7.61
N ALA A 46 7.16 2.40 6.66
CA ALA A 46 6.76 1.02 6.41
C ALA A 46 6.92 0.09 7.63
N THR A 47 7.91 0.34 8.47
CA THR A 47 8.10 -0.37 9.74
C THR A 47 6.91 -0.17 10.67
N ASP A 48 6.39 1.05 10.77
CA ASP A 48 5.24 1.36 11.62
C ASP A 48 3.95 0.75 11.07
N LEU A 49 3.75 0.74 9.74
CA LEU A 49 2.60 0.08 9.11
C LEU A 49 2.56 -1.42 9.41
N VAL A 50 3.71 -2.08 9.30
CA VAL A 50 3.82 -3.51 9.63
C VAL A 50 3.59 -3.74 11.13
N ALA A 51 4.15 -2.90 12.00
CA ALA A 51 3.94 -2.97 13.45
C ALA A 51 2.47 -2.75 13.85
N ALA A 52 1.72 -1.91 13.13
CA ALA A 52 0.31 -1.64 13.39
C ALA A 52 -0.58 -2.88 13.23
N THR A 53 -0.14 -3.91 12.51
CA THR A 53 -0.83 -5.20 12.40
C THR A 53 -0.90 -5.94 13.72
N HIS A 54 0.02 -5.68 14.65
CA HIS A 54 0.24 -6.43 15.90
C HIS A 54 0.44 -7.93 15.70
N ALA A 55 0.82 -8.36 14.50
CA ALA A 55 1.12 -9.76 14.24
C ALA A 55 2.36 -10.21 15.02
N VAL A 56 2.34 -11.45 15.46
CA VAL A 56 3.43 -12.08 16.22
C VAL A 56 3.92 -13.34 15.52
N PRO A 57 5.09 -13.89 15.87
CA PRO A 57 5.57 -15.13 15.30
C PRO A 57 4.53 -16.26 15.39
N GLY A 58 4.28 -16.93 14.28
CA GLY A 58 3.26 -17.99 14.15
C GLY A 58 1.91 -17.53 13.63
N ASP A 59 1.64 -16.21 13.55
CA ASP A 59 0.39 -15.70 13.02
C ASP A 59 0.25 -15.91 11.51
N TRP A 60 -0.99 -16.01 11.07
CA TRP A 60 -1.36 -15.90 9.66
C TRP A 60 -1.86 -14.50 9.37
N VAL A 61 -1.30 -13.88 8.34
CA VAL A 61 -1.63 -12.51 7.92
C VAL A 61 -1.81 -12.43 6.42
N ALA A 62 -2.40 -11.35 5.93
CA ALA A 62 -2.47 -11.08 4.49
C ALA A 62 -1.96 -9.67 4.16
N ASP A 63 -1.42 -9.55 2.95
CA ASP A 63 -1.07 -8.32 2.25
C ASP A 63 -1.99 -8.26 1.02
N VAL A 64 -3.01 -7.39 1.03
CA VAL A 64 -4.03 -7.29 0.00
C VAL A 64 -3.73 -6.11 -0.92
N GLY A 65 -3.63 -6.39 -2.22
CA GLY A 65 -3.04 -5.48 -3.19
C GLY A 65 -1.51 -5.45 -3.03
N ALA A 66 -0.91 -6.63 -2.92
CA ALA A 66 0.50 -6.79 -2.54
C ALA A 66 1.50 -6.24 -3.60
N GLY A 67 1.06 -6.06 -4.85
CA GLY A 67 1.92 -5.59 -5.93
C GLY A 67 3.17 -6.45 -6.08
N ALA A 68 4.35 -5.84 -5.98
CA ALA A 68 5.62 -6.56 -6.04
C ALA A 68 6.06 -7.18 -4.69
N GLY A 69 5.21 -7.23 -3.67
CA GLY A 69 5.41 -7.97 -2.42
C GLY A 69 6.35 -7.31 -1.40
N TYR A 70 6.49 -6.00 -1.41
CA TYR A 70 7.31 -5.30 -0.42
C TYR A 70 6.84 -5.54 1.02
N TYR A 71 5.55 -5.35 1.28
CA TYR A 71 4.98 -5.58 2.60
C TYR A 71 4.86 -7.08 2.92
N SER A 72 4.59 -7.91 1.91
CA SER A 72 4.58 -9.37 2.06
C SER A 72 5.90 -9.90 2.62
N MET A 73 7.04 -9.40 2.12
CA MET A 73 8.37 -9.76 2.63
C MET A 73 8.57 -9.32 4.09
N ARG A 74 8.13 -8.12 4.46
CA ARG A 74 8.24 -7.61 5.83
C ARG A 74 7.35 -8.39 6.80
N LEU A 75 6.13 -8.67 6.42
CA LEU A 75 5.20 -9.51 7.17
C LEU A 75 5.75 -10.94 7.33
N SER A 76 6.32 -11.52 6.27
CA SER A 76 6.97 -12.84 6.33
C SER A 76 8.03 -12.94 7.42
N ARG A 77 8.88 -11.93 7.51
CA ARG A 77 9.92 -11.86 8.54
C ARG A 77 9.34 -11.66 9.94
N MET A 78 8.25 -10.88 10.07
CA MET A 78 7.58 -10.63 11.34
C MET A 78 6.93 -11.90 11.89
N VAL A 79 6.17 -12.63 11.07
CA VAL A 79 5.47 -13.85 11.52
C VAL A 79 6.37 -15.07 11.59
N GLY A 80 7.55 -15.00 10.99
CA GLY A 80 8.57 -16.05 11.04
C GLY A 80 8.16 -17.37 10.35
N PRO A 81 8.99 -18.42 10.46
CA PRO A 81 8.82 -19.64 9.68
C PRO A 81 7.60 -20.49 10.05
N THR A 82 7.01 -20.28 11.23
CA THR A 82 5.78 -20.96 11.68
C THR A 82 4.51 -20.20 11.37
N GLY A 83 4.64 -18.92 10.96
CA GLY A 83 3.55 -18.09 10.49
C GLY A 83 3.32 -18.25 8.99
N LYS A 84 2.34 -17.52 8.47
CA LYS A 84 2.00 -17.54 7.04
C LYS A 84 1.56 -16.15 6.56
N VAL A 85 1.99 -15.80 5.36
CA VAL A 85 1.56 -14.56 4.66
C VAL A 85 0.81 -14.95 3.38
N PHE A 86 -0.39 -14.44 3.22
CA PHE A 86 -1.12 -14.49 1.97
C PHE A 86 -0.88 -13.18 1.23
N ALA A 87 -0.07 -13.23 0.17
CA ALA A 87 0.22 -12.09 -0.69
C ALA A 87 -0.79 -12.09 -1.84
N GLU A 88 -1.83 -11.28 -1.70
CA GLU A 88 -2.97 -11.26 -2.61
C GLU A 88 -2.88 -10.08 -3.57
N ASP A 89 -3.20 -10.32 -4.84
CA ASP A 89 -3.39 -9.29 -5.84
C ASP A 89 -4.35 -9.78 -6.94
N ILE A 90 -4.92 -8.86 -7.71
CA ILE A 90 -5.74 -9.18 -8.88
C ILE A 90 -5.00 -8.89 -10.19
N TRP A 91 -3.96 -8.09 -10.14
CA TRP A 91 -3.20 -7.64 -11.30
C TRP A 91 -2.21 -8.70 -11.78
N ALA A 92 -2.34 -9.12 -13.01
CA ALA A 92 -1.55 -10.23 -13.55
C ALA A 92 -0.02 -10.06 -13.45
N PRO A 93 0.58 -8.88 -13.69
CA PRO A 93 2.01 -8.69 -13.50
C PRO A 93 2.48 -8.87 -12.05
N ALA A 94 1.64 -8.55 -11.05
CA ALA A 94 1.98 -8.72 -9.64
C ALA A 94 2.32 -10.17 -9.30
N PHE A 95 1.62 -11.15 -9.88
CA PHE A 95 1.91 -12.58 -9.64
C PHE A 95 3.32 -12.98 -10.05
N HIS A 96 3.80 -12.46 -11.17
CA HIS A 96 5.16 -12.72 -11.62
C HIS A 96 6.18 -12.12 -10.64
N TRP A 97 5.98 -10.89 -10.23
CA TRP A 97 6.87 -10.19 -9.30
C TRP A 97 6.84 -10.81 -7.91
N LEU A 98 5.66 -11.17 -7.40
CA LEU A 98 5.53 -11.87 -6.12
C LEU A 98 6.24 -13.20 -6.14
N ALA A 99 6.01 -14.04 -7.16
CA ALA A 99 6.67 -15.34 -7.28
C ALA A 99 8.20 -15.20 -7.36
N LEU A 100 8.68 -14.19 -8.11
CA LEU A 100 10.10 -13.90 -8.21
C LEU A 100 10.68 -13.41 -6.88
N ARG A 101 10.00 -12.48 -6.19
CA ARG A 101 10.42 -11.99 -4.87
C ARG A 101 10.46 -13.11 -3.85
N VAL A 102 9.42 -13.94 -3.78
CA VAL A 102 9.37 -15.12 -2.88
C VAL A 102 10.59 -16.01 -3.09
N LYS A 103 10.96 -16.27 -4.35
CA LYS A 103 12.13 -17.08 -4.70
C LYS A 103 13.45 -16.39 -4.35
N LEU A 104 13.62 -15.13 -4.74
CA LEU A 104 14.90 -14.41 -4.57
C LEU A 104 15.22 -14.10 -3.09
N PHE A 105 14.19 -13.87 -2.28
CA PHE A 105 14.34 -13.52 -0.86
C PHE A 105 14.16 -14.74 0.08
N ASP A 106 13.99 -15.94 -0.48
CA ASP A 106 13.76 -17.19 0.28
C ASP A 106 12.63 -17.04 1.33
N LEU A 107 11.40 -16.84 0.85
CA LEU A 107 10.22 -16.61 1.68
C LEU A 107 9.25 -17.80 1.62
N PRO A 108 9.59 -18.95 2.21
CA PRO A 108 8.80 -20.19 2.08
C PRO A 108 7.43 -20.12 2.77
N ASN A 109 7.22 -19.15 3.66
CA ASN A 109 5.96 -18.91 4.37
C ASN A 109 5.03 -17.90 3.66
N VAL A 110 5.36 -17.46 2.44
CA VAL A 110 4.52 -16.59 1.62
C VAL A 110 3.79 -17.40 0.56
N GLU A 111 2.46 -17.34 0.58
CA GLU A 111 1.58 -17.88 -0.46
C GLU A 111 1.06 -16.76 -1.33
N VAL A 112 1.27 -16.87 -2.64
CA VAL A 112 0.73 -15.91 -3.62
C VAL A 112 -0.70 -16.30 -3.96
N VAL A 113 -1.65 -15.37 -3.74
CA VAL A 113 -3.08 -15.59 -3.92
C VAL A 113 -3.59 -14.70 -5.06
N LYS A 114 -4.27 -15.30 -6.02
CA LYS A 114 -5.02 -14.55 -7.05
C LYS A 114 -6.44 -14.29 -6.56
N GLY A 115 -6.69 -13.03 -6.18
CA GLY A 115 -8.02 -12.56 -5.84
C GLY A 115 -8.92 -12.29 -7.04
N ASP A 116 -10.11 -11.77 -6.74
CA ASP A 116 -11.07 -11.19 -7.68
C ASP A 116 -11.46 -9.79 -7.19
N ASP A 117 -12.16 -9.01 -8.02
CA ASP A 117 -12.57 -7.61 -7.73
C ASP A 117 -13.37 -7.44 -6.42
N ASP A 118 -13.98 -8.51 -5.92
CA ASP A 118 -14.85 -8.50 -4.76
C ASP A 118 -14.52 -9.60 -3.73
N ASN A 119 -13.46 -10.39 -3.98
CA ASN A 119 -13.08 -11.49 -3.10
C ASN A 119 -11.57 -11.74 -3.13
N PRO A 120 -10.84 -11.49 -2.02
CA PRO A 120 -9.41 -11.73 -1.91
C PRO A 120 -9.09 -13.22 -1.73
N LYS A 121 -10.07 -14.11 -1.71
CA LYS A 121 -9.94 -15.58 -1.56
C LYS A 121 -9.10 -16.02 -0.36
N LEU A 122 -9.15 -15.24 0.70
CA LEU A 122 -8.45 -15.52 1.95
C LEU A 122 -9.19 -16.56 2.81
N PRO A 123 -8.48 -17.38 3.59
CA PRO A 123 -9.11 -18.38 4.44
C PRO A 123 -9.94 -17.73 5.56
N ALA A 124 -11.18 -18.23 5.75
CA ALA A 124 -12.09 -17.67 6.75
C ALA A 124 -11.59 -17.90 8.19
N ASN A 125 -11.81 -16.91 9.08
CA ASN A 125 -11.50 -16.98 10.53
C ASN A 125 -10.07 -17.38 10.86
N SER A 126 -9.10 -17.06 10.01
CA SER A 126 -7.73 -17.56 10.14
C SER A 126 -6.70 -16.47 10.38
N LEU A 127 -6.98 -15.25 9.94
CA LEU A 127 -5.97 -14.19 9.93
C LEU A 127 -5.97 -13.39 11.23
N ALA A 128 -4.79 -13.15 11.77
CA ALA A 128 -4.57 -12.22 12.87
C ALA A 128 -4.64 -10.77 12.36
N ALA A 129 -4.18 -10.52 11.14
CA ALA A 129 -4.26 -9.21 10.52
C ALA A 129 -4.30 -9.26 8.99
N VAL A 130 -4.85 -8.20 8.40
CA VAL A 130 -4.77 -7.88 6.98
C VAL A 130 -4.19 -6.48 6.85
N LEU A 131 -3.20 -6.32 5.98
CA LEU A 131 -2.58 -5.05 5.61
C LEU A 131 -3.00 -4.68 4.19
N VAL A 132 -3.38 -3.42 3.98
CA VAL A 132 -3.71 -2.84 2.68
C VAL A 132 -2.98 -1.51 2.57
N VAL A 133 -2.03 -1.38 1.66
CA VAL A 133 -1.25 -0.14 1.51
C VAL A 133 -1.33 0.37 0.08
N ASN A 134 -1.81 1.60 -0.08
CA ASN A 134 -1.94 2.26 -1.38
C ASN A 134 -2.70 1.38 -2.40
N SER A 135 -3.82 0.82 -1.98
CA SER A 135 -4.57 -0.18 -2.75
C SER A 135 -6.08 -0.13 -2.53
N TYR A 136 -6.54 0.43 -1.40
CA TYR A 136 -7.96 0.47 -1.08
C TYR A 136 -8.77 1.30 -2.11
N HIS A 137 -8.19 2.37 -2.63
CA HIS A 137 -8.82 3.20 -3.66
C HIS A 137 -9.15 2.40 -4.94
N HIS A 138 -8.52 1.25 -5.20
CA HIS A 138 -8.84 0.36 -6.32
C HIS A 138 -10.02 -0.58 -6.04
N PHE A 139 -10.56 -0.65 -4.83
CA PHE A 139 -11.67 -1.54 -4.51
C PHE A 139 -12.99 -0.98 -5.06
N GLU A 140 -13.29 -1.22 -6.33
CA GLU A 140 -14.56 -0.79 -6.94
C GLU A 140 -15.77 -1.38 -6.20
N LYS A 141 -15.70 -2.67 -5.87
CA LYS A 141 -16.70 -3.39 -5.07
C LYS A 141 -16.33 -3.42 -3.59
N TYR A 142 -15.95 -2.26 -3.05
CA TYR A 142 -15.36 -2.13 -1.71
C TYR A 142 -16.19 -2.79 -0.61
N GLN A 143 -17.51 -2.72 -0.68
CA GLN A 143 -18.38 -3.29 0.35
C GLN A 143 -18.20 -4.80 0.45
N THR A 144 -18.32 -5.51 -0.67
CA THR A 144 -18.14 -6.98 -0.72
C THR A 144 -16.69 -7.35 -0.37
N MET A 145 -15.69 -6.62 -0.89
CA MET A 145 -14.29 -6.86 -0.57
C MET A 145 -14.05 -6.71 0.94
N CYS A 146 -14.53 -5.64 1.59
CA CYS A 146 -14.42 -5.44 3.04
C CYS A 146 -15.12 -6.55 3.83
N GLU A 147 -16.30 -7.02 3.39
CA GLU A 147 -17.00 -8.13 4.03
C GLU A 147 -16.21 -9.44 3.93
N GLN A 148 -15.59 -9.74 2.78
CA GLN A 148 -14.75 -10.93 2.61
C GLN A 148 -13.47 -10.85 3.46
N ILE A 149 -12.81 -9.68 3.51
CA ILE A 149 -11.68 -9.46 4.41
C ILE A 149 -12.11 -9.63 5.87
N LEU A 150 -13.25 -9.06 6.28
CA LEU A 150 -13.78 -9.24 7.65
C LEU A 150 -13.98 -10.71 8.00
N ARG A 151 -14.50 -11.51 7.08
CA ARG A 151 -14.69 -12.96 7.26
C ARG A 151 -13.38 -13.72 7.43
N SER A 152 -12.31 -13.27 6.79
CA SER A 152 -10.99 -13.91 6.89
C SER A 152 -10.30 -13.65 8.23
N LEU A 153 -10.55 -12.50 8.85
CA LEU A 153 -9.99 -12.16 10.16
C LEU A 153 -10.54 -13.05 11.27
N LYS A 154 -9.71 -13.39 12.24
CA LYS A 154 -10.16 -13.92 13.53
C LYS A 154 -10.95 -12.85 14.31
N PRO A 155 -11.84 -13.22 15.26
CA PRO A 155 -12.37 -12.24 16.21
C PRO A 155 -11.25 -11.46 16.89
N GLY A 156 -11.32 -10.12 16.89
CA GLY A 156 -10.23 -9.24 17.34
C GLY A 156 -9.08 -9.05 16.36
N GLY A 157 -9.11 -9.72 15.20
CA GLY A 157 -8.12 -9.55 14.14
C GLY A 157 -8.19 -8.16 13.51
N ARG A 158 -7.05 -7.63 13.08
CA ARG A 158 -6.89 -6.25 12.63
C ARG A 158 -6.93 -6.10 11.11
N LEU A 159 -7.57 -5.03 10.67
CA LEU A 159 -7.42 -4.49 9.32
C LEU A 159 -6.64 -3.17 9.43
N VAL A 160 -5.50 -3.12 8.77
CA VAL A 160 -4.62 -1.94 8.73
C VAL A 160 -4.62 -1.41 7.31
N ILE A 161 -5.07 -0.18 7.12
CA ILE A 161 -5.13 0.47 5.82
C ILE A 161 -4.31 1.75 5.87
N ALA A 162 -3.37 1.89 4.93
CA ALA A 162 -2.72 3.16 4.65
C ALA A 162 -2.96 3.54 3.20
N ASP A 163 -3.55 4.70 2.98
CA ASP A 163 -3.84 5.20 1.65
C ASP A 163 -3.64 6.70 1.56
N TYR A 164 -3.63 7.22 0.35
CA TYR A 164 -3.39 8.64 0.12
C TYR A 164 -4.68 9.45 0.11
N SER A 165 -4.59 10.70 0.54
CA SER A 165 -5.70 11.64 0.54
C SER A 165 -5.21 13.07 0.30
N LEU A 166 -5.67 13.68 -0.78
CA LEU A 166 -5.44 15.09 -1.07
C LEU A 166 -6.54 15.93 -0.43
N PRO A 167 -6.25 16.89 0.46
CA PRO A 167 -7.27 17.69 1.13
C PRO A 167 -8.28 18.33 0.19
N ALA A 168 -7.87 18.74 -1.02
CA ALA A 168 -8.74 19.35 -2.02
C ALA A 168 -9.82 18.39 -2.59
N TYR A 169 -9.62 17.07 -2.46
CA TYR A 169 -10.54 16.04 -2.95
C TYR A 169 -11.37 15.39 -1.84
N ARG A 170 -11.07 15.69 -0.58
CA ARG A 170 -11.93 15.28 0.54
C ARG A 170 -13.34 15.85 0.33
N GLN A 171 -14.35 15.13 0.71
CA GLN A 171 -15.76 15.45 0.48
C GLN A 171 -16.25 15.37 -0.99
N LYS A 172 -15.40 15.02 -1.95
CA LYS A 172 -15.85 14.61 -3.27
C LYS A 172 -16.51 13.22 -3.20
N SER A 173 -17.27 12.89 -4.22
CA SER A 173 -17.81 11.54 -4.34
C SER A 173 -16.69 10.50 -4.43
N ARG A 174 -16.96 9.28 -3.97
CA ARG A 174 -16.00 8.16 -4.10
C ARG A 174 -15.49 8.00 -5.53
N ALA A 175 -16.41 8.13 -6.52
CA ALA A 175 -16.08 8.02 -7.93
C ALA A 175 -15.14 9.13 -8.44
N GLU A 176 -15.12 10.30 -7.81
CA GLU A 176 -14.16 11.36 -8.13
C GLU A 176 -12.82 11.11 -7.46
N GLN A 177 -12.82 10.60 -6.22
CA GLN A 177 -11.61 10.34 -5.46
C GLN A 177 -10.79 9.19 -6.09
N ILE A 178 -11.41 8.07 -6.46
CA ILE A 178 -10.70 6.94 -7.06
C ILE A 178 -10.11 7.23 -8.46
N LYS A 179 -10.59 8.27 -9.15
CA LYS A 179 -9.98 8.69 -10.44
C LYS A 179 -8.59 9.31 -10.29
N ILE A 180 -8.24 9.68 -9.08
CA ILE A 180 -6.93 10.26 -8.74
C ILE A 180 -6.17 9.36 -7.75
N ASP A 181 -6.59 8.09 -7.64
CA ASP A 181 -5.99 7.06 -6.78
C ASP A 181 -5.96 7.46 -5.29
N GLU A 182 -7.06 8.02 -4.79
CA GLU A 182 -7.20 8.50 -3.41
C GLU A 182 -8.52 8.08 -2.77
N ILE A 183 -8.56 8.06 -1.44
CA ILE A 183 -9.78 7.89 -0.63
C ILE A 183 -9.70 8.77 0.62
N ASP A 184 -10.73 9.58 0.86
CA ASP A 184 -10.89 10.36 2.09
C ASP A 184 -10.96 9.43 3.31
N PRO A 185 -10.16 9.67 4.37
CA PRO A 185 -10.19 8.83 5.58
C PRO A 185 -11.58 8.80 6.26
N GLU A 186 -12.39 9.84 6.19
CA GLU A 186 -13.75 9.81 6.74
C GLU A 186 -14.70 8.97 5.89
N LEU A 187 -14.52 8.97 4.57
CA LEU A 187 -15.24 8.05 3.69
C LEU A 187 -14.86 6.61 3.99
N LEU A 188 -13.57 6.30 4.10
CA LEU A 188 -13.09 4.97 4.48
C LEU A 188 -13.64 4.54 5.84
N ARG A 189 -13.64 5.41 6.84
CA ARG A 189 -14.22 5.13 8.16
C ARG A 189 -15.69 4.72 8.07
N ALA A 190 -16.48 5.45 7.27
CA ALA A 190 -17.88 5.16 7.07
C ALA A 190 -18.10 3.81 6.35
N GLU A 191 -17.29 3.51 5.34
CA GLU A 191 -17.32 2.26 4.58
C GLU A 191 -16.97 1.06 5.47
N LEU A 192 -15.91 1.13 6.26
CA LEU A 192 -15.52 0.08 7.20
C LEU A 192 -16.58 -0.15 8.29
N THR A 193 -17.11 0.92 8.87
CA THR A 193 -18.15 0.82 9.90
C THR A 193 -19.40 0.14 9.34
N ARG A 194 -19.81 0.49 8.12
CA ARG A 194 -20.94 -0.15 7.44
C ARG A 194 -20.70 -1.62 7.14
N SER A 195 -19.46 -1.99 6.82
CA SER A 195 -19.04 -3.38 6.59
C SER A 195 -18.86 -4.19 7.89
N GLY A 196 -19.05 -3.55 9.06
CA GLY A 196 -19.07 -4.21 10.37
C GLY A 196 -17.76 -4.23 11.12
N TYR A 197 -16.80 -3.44 10.72
CA TYR A 197 -15.58 -3.23 11.50
C TYR A 197 -15.80 -2.25 12.66
N ARG A 198 -14.99 -2.38 13.70
CA ARG A 198 -14.79 -1.36 14.70
C ARG A 198 -13.53 -0.59 14.35
N VAL A 199 -13.65 0.67 13.94
CA VAL A 199 -12.50 1.54 13.71
C VAL A 199 -11.89 1.92 15.05
N LEU A 200 -10.59 1.67 15.23
CA LEU A 200 -9.85 1.91 16.45
C LEU A 200 -9.16 3.28 16.43
N THR A 201 -8.41 3.55 15.36
CA THR A 201 -7.63 4.80 15.21
C THR A 201 -7.60 5.23 13.75
N CYS A 202 -7.40 6.53 13.56
CA CYS A 202 -7.02 7.12 12.29
C CYS A 202 -5.98 8.19 12.58
N GLU A 203 -4.77 8.02 12.07
CA GLU A 203 -3.71 9.03 12.08
C GLU A 203 -3.71 9.70 10.69
N ASP A 204 -4.07 10.99 10.66
CA ASP A 204 -4.20 11.76 9.42
C ASP A 204 -3.69 13.20 9.65
N PRO A 205 -2.55 13.56 9.07
CA PRO A 205 -1.69 12.69 8.26
C PRO A 205 -0.83 11.76 9.11
N PHE A 206 -0.59 10.54 8.62
CA PHE A 206 0.42 9.62 9.15
C PHE A 206 1.81 9.95 8.62
N VAL A 207 1.90 10.30 7.34
CA VAL A 207 3.10 10.86 6.71
C VAL A 207 2.69 12.13 5.94
N ASN A 208 3.26 13.25 6.36
CA ASN A 208 3.13 14.49 5.59
C ASN A 208 3.95 14.39 4.31
N ARG A 209 3.36 14.78 3.21
CA ARG A 209 4.06 14.88 1.95
C ARG A 209 5.03 16.04 1.95
N MET A 210 6.27 15.77 1.54
CA MET A 210 7.24 16.82 1.26
C MET A 210 7.15 17.20 -0.23
N PRO A 211 6.89 18.48 -0.57
CA PRO A 211 6.70 18.90 -1.97
C PRO A 211 7.87 18.60 -2.90
N ASP A 212 9.09 18.53 -2.34
CA ASP A 212 10.34 18.41 -3.11
C ASP A 212 10.89 16.96 -3.17
N ALA A 213 10.19 15.99 -2.58
CA ALA A 213 10.65 14.61 -2.67
C ALA A 213 10.33 14.04 -4.06
N ALA A 214 11.33 13.50 -4.72
CA ALA A 214 11.20 12.78 -5.99
C ALA A 214 10.50 11.43 -5.71
N PHE A 215 9.19 11.46 -5.60
CA PHE A 215 8.39 10.29 -5.28
C PHE A 215 8.13 9.41 -6.49
N SER A 216 8.37 8.16 -6.30
CA SER A 216 8.02 7.13 -7.26
C SER A 216 6.71 6.40 -6.94
N TYR A 217 6.07 6.63 -5.79
CA TYR A 217 4.84 5.95 -5.36
C TYR A 217 3.81 6.94 -4.82
N GLY A 218 2.60 6.88 -5.36
CA GLY A 218 1.45 7.68 -4.94
C GLY A 218 1.41 9.11 -5.49
N PRO A 219 0.30 9.82 -5.29
CA PRO A 219 0.10 11.18 -5.78
C PRO A 219 1.10 12.16 -5.16
N LYS A 220 1.66 13.06 -5.98
CA LYS A 220 2.75 13.97 -5.56
C LYS A 220 2.37 14.97 -4.47
N GLU A 221 1.09 15.17 -4.19
CA GLU A 221 0.59 16.22 -3.29
C GLU A 221 -0.29 15.69 -2.15
N ALA A 222 -0.52 14.38 -2.08
CA ALA A 222 -1.39 13.78 -1.10
C ALA A 222 -0.62 13.28 0.12
N ASP A 223 -1.17 13.50 1.30
CA ASP A 223 -0.68 12.92 2.54
C ASP A 223 -1.08 11.44 2.64
N LEU A 224 -0.21 10.64 3.25
CA LEU A 224 -0.56 9.28 3.62
C LEU A 224 -1.25 9.30 4.99
N TYR A 225 -2.40 8.67 5.11
CA TYR A 225 -3.03 8.40 6.41
C TYR A 225 -2.93 6.92 6.78
N LEU A 226 -3.11 6.62 8.06
CA LEU A 226 -3.17 5.27 8.61
C LEU A 226 -4.48 5.08 9.36
N MET A 227 -5.28 4.11 8.94
CA MET A 227 -6.50 3.68 9.63
C MET A 227 -6.35 2.24 10.13
N ILE A 228 -6.65 2.05 11.40
CA ILE A 228 -6.66 0.73 12.04
C ILE A 228 -8.10 0.41 12.45
N ALA A 229 -8.58 -0.72 12.00
CA ALA A 229 -9.86 -1.27 12.38
C ALA A 229 -9.71 -2.72 12.84
N GLU A 230 -10.72 -3.27 13.48
CA GLU A 230 -10.71 -4.67 13.90
C GLU A 230 -12.04 -5.35 13.62
N ARG A 231 -12.00 -6.66 13.48
CA ARG A 231 -13.20 -7.49 13.55
C ARG A 231 -13.66 -7.58 15.02
N PRO A 232 -14.91 -7.16 15.37
CA PRO A 232 -15.42 -7.28 16.72
C PRO A 232 -15.36 -8.72 17.26
N SER A 233 -15.03 -8.89 18.55
CA SER A 233 -14.90 -10.20 19.20
C SER A 233 -16.22 -10.79 19.72
N GLY A 234 -17.32 -10.01 19.69
CA GLY A 234 -18.63 -10.40 20.19
C GLY A 234 -19.70 -10.48 19.08
N PRO A 235 -20.88 -10.99 19.38
CA PRO A 235 -22.01 -10.94 18.46
C PRO A 235 -22.35 -9.49 18.12
N ARG A 236 -22.74 -9.27 16.87
CA ARG A 236 -23.28 -7.98 16.41
C ARG A 236 -24.62 -7.72 17.06
#